data_c7440ef4dc9d430d98bf7be81896d849
#
_entry.id   c7440ef4dc9d430d98bf7be81896d849
#
_cell.length_a   1.000
_cell.length_b   1.000
_cell.length_c   1.000
_cell.angle_alpha   90.00
_cell.angle_beta   90.00
_cell.angle_gamma   90.00
#
_symmetry.space_group_name_H-M   'P 1'
#
loop_
_entity.id
_entity.type
_entity.pdbx_description
1 polymer ?
#
loop_
_entity_poly.entity_id
_entity_poly.type
_entity_poly.pdbx_seq_one_letter_code
_entity_poly.pdbx_strand_id
1 'polypeptide(L)'
;MKFVQPKKLLYLAGPWFTPEQEHEYNRVIDEIARRYDDWKIFIPRYYKVPDGENMPNHEWGQAVCNHDTHMLERADLVFAIDWGFNADAGTAFEVGFAAARGIKTILYVPHGVETVSCMLHGWADEVLDGDFNKCFSFEKEWK
;
A
#
# COMPACT_ATOMS: atom_id res chain seq x y z
N MET A 1 -13.88 -33.61 0.98
CA MET A 1 -13.53 -32.30 1.59
C MET A 1 -12.78 -31.47 0.57
N LYS A 2 -13.34 -30.35 0.14
CA LYS A 2 -12.61 -29.44 -0.74
C LYS A 2 -11.72 -28.56 0.13
N PHE A 3 -10.40 -28.68 -0.01
CA PHE A 3 -9.47 -27.75 0.59
C PHE A 3 -9.62 -26.41 -0.14
N VAL A 4 -10.22 -25.43 0.51
CA VAL A 4 -10.23 -24.07 0.01
C VAL A 4 -8.84 -23.51 0.26
N GLN A 5 -8.07 -23.25 -0.80
CA GLN A 5 -6.79 -22.56 -0.68
C GLN A 5 -7.03 -21.19 -0.04
N PRO A 6 -6.22 -20.80 0.96
CA PRO A 6 -6.34 -19.47 1.52
C PRO A 6 -6.08 -18.42 0.42
N LYS A 7 -6.93 -17.40 0.39
CA LYS A 7 -6.74 -16.29 -0.56
C LYS A 7 -5.42 -15.59 -0.28
N LYS A 8 -4.74 -15.17 -1.33
CA LYS A 8 -3.59 -14.28 -1.24
C LYS A 8 -4.01 -12.93 -0.67
N LEU A 9 -3.08 -12.26 -0.01
CA LEU A 9 -3.29 -10.97 0.64
C LEU A 9 -2.46 -9.89 -0.05
N LEU A 10 -3.14 -8.82 -0.46
CA LEU A 10 -2.53 -7.59 -0.92
C LEU A 10 -2.66 -6.52 0.17
N TYR A 11 -1.55 -5.90 0.54
CA TYR A 11 -1.51 -4.76 1.44
C TYR A 11 -1.39 -3.48 0.62
N LEU A 12 -2.34 -2.57 0.76
CA LEU A 12 -2.36 -1.30 0.03
C LEU A 12 -1.88 -0.15 0.91
N ALA A 13 -0.62 0.23 0.75
CA ALA A 13 -0.01 1.36 1.45
C ALA A 13 -0.19 2.66 0.67
N GLY A 14 -0.35 3.76 1.36
CA GLY A 14 -0.42 5.06 0.71
C GLY A 14 -1.07 6.13 1.60
N PRO A 15 -0.87 7.42 1.28
CA PRO A 15 -1.47 8.51 2.00
C PRO A 15 -2.90 8.80 1.53
N TRP A 16 -3.75 9.25 2.46
CA TRP A 16 -5.13 9.72 2.20
C TRP A 16 -5.47 10.98 3.00
N PHE A 17 -4.46 11.78 3.32
CA PHE A 17 -4.59 12.87 4.31
C PHE A 17 -5.00 14.20 3.70
N THR A 18 -4.85 14.36 2.39
CA THR A 18 -5.34 15.54 1.65
C THR A 18 -6.43 15.13 0.67
N PRO A 19 -7.29 16.07 0.20
CA PRO A 19 -8.30 15.75 -0.80
C PRO A 19 -7.73 15.13 -2.08
N GLU A 20 -6.58 15.59 -2.53
CA GLU A 20 -5.90 15.07 -3.72
C GLU A 20 -5.38 13.65 -3.50
N GLN A 21 -4.77 13.39 -2.35
CA GLN A 21 -4.31 12.06 -1.96
C GLN A 21 -5.49 11.10 -1.82
N GLU A 22 -6.57 11.53 -1.17
CA GLU A 22 -7.77 10.72 -1.01
C GLU A 22 -8.40 10.35 -2.36
N HIS A 23 -8.50 11.32 -3.26
CA HIS A 23 -9.01 11.08 -4.61
C HIS A 23 -8.17 10.03 -5.36
N GLU A 24 -6.86 10.17 -5.33
CA GLU A 24 -5.94 9.23 -5.97
C GLU A 24 -6.01 7.83 -5.33
N TYR A 25 -6.01 7.80 -4.00
CA TYR A 25 -6.11 6.55 -3.24
C TYR A 25 -7.39 5.78 -3.58
N ASN A 26 -8.53 6.48 -3.65
CA ASN A 26 -9.81 5.87 -4.00
C ASN A 26 -9.81 5.29 -5.42
N ARG A 27 -9.20 5.99 -6.39
CA ARG A 27 -9.06 5.45 -7.75
C ARG A 27 -8.21 4.19 -7.77
N VAL A 28 -7.14 4.17 -7.04
CA VAL A 28 -6.25 3.00 -6.92
C VAL A 28 -6.97 1.85 -6.25
N ILE A 29 -7.74 2.09 -5.19
CA ILE A 29 -8.56 1.05 -4.54
C ILE A 29 -9.47 0.36 -5.56
N ASP A 30 -10.20 1.14 -6.36
CA ASP A 30 -11.12 0.58 -7.35
C ASP A 30 -10.39 -0.28 -8.39
N GLU A 31 -9.25 0.19 -8.86
CA GLU A 31 -8.44 -0.52 -9.85
C GLU A 31 -7.81 -1.81 -9.29
N ILE A 32 -7.30 -1.75 -8.07
CA ILE A 32 -6.75 -2.91 -7.36
C ILE A 32 -7.83 -3.95 -7.09
N ALA A 33 -9.01 -3.53 -6.65
CA ALA A 33 -10.14 -4.42 -6.41
C ALA A 33 -10.57 -5.16 -7.69
N ARG A 34 -10.50 -4.48 -8.84
CA ARG A 34 -10.80 -5.07 -10.14
C ARG A 34 -9.74 -6.08 -10.59
N ARG A 35 -8.47 -5.75 -10.43
CA ARG A 35 -7.34 -6.58 -10.90
C ARG A 35 -7.08 -7.79 -10.02
N TYR A 36 -7.34 -7.67 -8.73
CA TYR A 36 -7.09 -8.70 -7.72
C TYR A 36 -8.40 -9.13 -7.05
N ASP A 37 -9.42 -9.41 -7.86
CA ASP A 37 -10.79 -9.72 -7.40
C ASP A 37 -10.89 -11.00 -6.57
N ASP A 38 -9.94 -11.92 -6.71
CA ASP A 38 -9.84 -13.14 -5.92
C ASP A 38 -8.90 -13.05 -4.70
N TRP A 39 -8.26 -11.88 -4.49
CA TRP A 39 -7.39 -11.63 -3.35
C TRP A 39 -8.13 -10.97 -2.19
N LYS A 40 -7.60 -11.14 -0.97
CA LYS A 40 -7.93 -10.24 0.12
C LYS A 40 -7.12 -8.96 -0.01
N ILE A 41 -7.77 -7.83 0.19
CA ILE A 41 -7.11 -6.52 0.14
C ILE A 41 -7.21 -5.91 1.52
N PHE A 42 -6.06 -5.66 2.15
CA PHE A 42 -5.98 -4.91 3.40
C PHE A 42 -5.70 -3.45 3.10
N ILE A 43 -6.57 -2.60 3.59
CA ILE A 43 -6.50 -1.14 3.43
C ILE A 43 -6.37 -0.54 4.83
N PRO A 44 -5.18 -0.06 5.23
CA PRO A 44 -4.96 0.46 6.58
C PRO A 44 -5.94 1.55 6.99
N ARG A 45 -6.35 2.38 6.04
CA ARG A 45 -7.35 3.44 6.24
C ARG A 45 -8.64 2.95 6.89
N TYR A 46 -9.07 1.72 6.61
CA TYR A 46 -10.34 1.20 7.11
C TYR A 46 -10.22 0.46 8.44
N TYR A 47 -8.99 0.23 8.89
CA TYR A 47 -8.78 -0.35 10.20
C TYR A 47 -8.93 0.69 11.30
N LYS A 48 -9.69 0.35 12.33
CA LYS A 48 -9.86 1.17 13.52
C LYS A 48 -9.46 0.38 14.74
N VAL A 49 -8.57 0.97 15.55
CA VAL A 49 -8.18 0.40 16.84
C VAL A 49 -9.40 0.41 17.77
N PRO A 50 -9.78 -0.74 18.36
CA PRO A 50 -10.86 -0.77 19.35
C PRO A 50 -10.56 0.21 20.50
N ASP A 51 -11.50 1.09 20.83
CA ASP A 51 -11.38 2.13 21.85
C ASP A 51 -10.22 3.12 21.61
N GLY A 52 -9.78 3.25 20.37
CA GLY A 52 -8.63 4.08 20.00
C GLY A 52 -8.78 5.56 20.31
N GLU A 53 -10.01 6.08 20.27
CA GLU A 53 -10.33 7.47 20.61
C GLU A 53 -10.05 7.84 22.08
N ASN A 54 -10.01 6.84 22.97
CA ASN A 54 -9.71 7.02 24.41
C ASN A 54 -8.26 6.71 24.76
N MET A 55 -7.44 6.32 23.78
CA MET A 55 -6.03 5.98 24.00
C MET A 55 -5.11 7.20 23.93
N PRO A 56 -4.04 7.27 24.74
CA PRO A 56 -2.93 8.19 24.48
C PRO A 56 -2.33 7.93 23.09
N ASN A 57 -1.86 8.99 22.43
CA ASN A 57 -1.36 8.92 21.06
C ASN A 57 -0.30 7.83 20.82
N HIS A 58 0.64 7.69 21.75
CA HIS A 58 1.69 6.67 21.58
C HIS A 58 1.16 5.24 21.72
N GLU A 59 0.25 5.01 22.66
CA GLU A 59 -0.40 3.71 22.83
C GLU A 59 -1.26 3.35 21.60
N TRP A 60 -2.01 4.32 21.10
CA TRP A 60 -2.75 4.17 19.85
C TRP A 60 -1.82 3.84 18.68
N GLY A 61 -0.71 4.58 18.56
CA GLY A 61 0.30 4.35 17.54
C GLY A 61 0.92 2.95 17.60
N GLN A 62 1.19 2.44 18.80
CA GLN A 62 1.66 1.06 19.01
C GLN A 62 0.63 0.04 18.54
N ALA A 63 -0.65 0.25 18.85
CA ALA A 63 -1.73 -0.64 18.44
C ALA A 63 -1.87 -0.68 16.91
N VAL A 64 -1.83 0.49 16.24
CA VAL A 64 -1.85 0.58 14.77
C VAL A 64 -0.63 -0.12 14.17
N CYS A 65 0.55 0.20 14.66
CA CYS A 65 1.80 -0.38 14.16
C CYS A 65 1.81 -1.90 14.30
N ASN A 66 1.42 -2.42 15.45
CA ASN A 66 1.36 -3.87 15.67
C ASN A 66 0.38 -4.57 14.72
N HIS A 67 -0.78 -3.97 14.49
CA HIS A 67 -1.76 -4.53 13.56
C HIS A 67 -1.27 -4.48 12.12
N ASP A 68 -0.79 -3.33 11.66
CA ASP A 68 -0.40 -3.13 10.27
C ASP A 68 0.85 -3.95 9.92
N THR A 69 1.83 -4.03 10.82
CA THR A 69 3.02 -4.88 10.60
C THR A 69 2.66 -6.36 10.60
N HIS A 70 1.70 -6.78 11.42
CA HIS A 70 1.19 -8.16 11.36
C HIS A 70 0.55 -8.47 10.00
N MET A 71 -0.21 -7.53 9.45
CA MET A 71 -0.79 -7.68 8.11
C MET A 71 0.28 -7.65 7.01
N LEU A 72 1.29 -6.77 7.15
CA LEU A 72 2.44 -6.73 6.23
C LEU A 72 3.19 -8.07 6.18
N GLU A 73 3.49 -8.65 7.33
CA GLU A 73 4.18 -9.95 7.40
C GLU A 73 3.44 -11.08 6.68
N ARG A 74 2.14 -10.98 6.57
CA ARG A 74 1.28 -11.96 5.91
C ARG A 74 0.98 -11.65 4.46
N ALA A 75 1.37 -10.47 3.99
CA ALA A 75 1.09 -10.05 2.62
C ALA A 75 1.88 -10.85 1.61
N ASP A 76 1.23 -11.19 0.52
CA ASP A 76 1.86 -11.77 -0.68
C ASP A 76 2.34 -10.67 -1.63
N LEU A 77 1.76 -9.48 -1.51
CA LEU A 77 2.08 -8.30 -2.31
C LEU A 77 1.81 -7.03 -1.50
N VAL A 78 2.76 -6.12 -1.50
CA VAL A 78 2.56 -4.74 -1.05
C VAL A 78 2.47 -3.85 -2.27
N PHE A 79 1.31 -3.21 -2.44
CA PHE A 79 1.12 -2.16 -3.42
C PHE A 79 1.16 -0.82 -2.69
N ALA A 80 2.08 0.05 -3.04
CA ALA A 80 2.28 1.32 -2.35
C ALA A 80 2.16 2.50 -3.29
N ILE A 81 1.49 3.56 -2.81
CA ILE A 81 1.42 4.86 -3.48
C ILE A 81 2.42 5.78 -2.81
N ASP A 82 3.47 6.17 -3.52
CA ASP A 82 4.41 7.20 -3.04
C ASP A 82 4.05 8.55 -3.63
N TRP A 83 3.73 9.52 -2.76
CA TRP A 83 3.25 10.84 -3.19
C TRP A 83 4.36 11.76 -3.71
N GLY A 84 5.63 11.34 -3.66
CA GLY A 84 6.76 12.11 -4.15
C GLY A 84 7.36 13.03 -3.09
N PHE A 85 7.62 14.29 -3.42
CA PHE A 85 8.31 15.22 -2.51
C PHE A 85 7.63 15.42 -1.15
N ASN A 86 6.33 15.24 -1.09
CA ASN A 86 5.56 15.23 0.16
C ASN A 86 5.19 13.81 0.58
N ALA A 87 6.15 12.90 0.51
CA ALA A 87 5.93 11.49 0.80
C ALA A 87 5.51 11.27 2.25
N ASP A 88 4.59 10.33 2.43
CA ASP A 88 4.16 9.87 3.75
C ASP A 88 5.23 8.96 4.38
N ALA A 89 5.67 9.31 5.58
CA ALA A 89 6.68 8.52 6.29
C ALA A 89 6.18 7.11 6.62
N GLY A 90 4.88 6.95 6.92
CA GLY A 90 4.28 5.65 7.19
C GLY A 90 4.33 4.73 5.97
N THR A 91 4.04 5.25 4.80
CA THR A 91 4.15 4.50 3.53
C THR A 91 5.60 4.06 3.29
N ALA A 92 6.57 4.93 3.50
CA ALA A 92 7.98 4.59 3.37
C ALA A 92 8.41 3.49 4.34
N PHE A 93 7.95 3.55 5.58
CA PHE A 93 8.18 2.50 6.57
C PHE A 93 7.63 1.14 6.11
N GLU A 94 6.40 1.13 5.62
CA GLU A 94 5.72 -0.09 5.16
C GLU A 94 6.43 -0.72 3.97
N VAL A 95 6.87 0.08 2.99
CA VAL A 95 7.67 -0.38 1.85
C VAL A 95 9.01 -0.95 2.29
N GLY A 96 9.71 -0.26 3.19
CA GLY A 96 10.99 -0.72 3.73
C GLY A 96 10.84 -2.02 4.53
N PHE A 97 9.77 -2.14 5.31
CA PHE A 97 9.46 -3.36 6.05
C PHE A 97 9.24 -4.55 5.09
N ALA A 98 8.41 -4.35 4.06
CA ALA A 98 8.14 -5.36 3.04
C ALA A 98 9.43 -5.79 2.32
N ALA A 99 10.26 -4.84 1.93
CA ALA A 99 11.54 -5.09 1.28
C ALA A 99 12.48 -5.95 2.16
N ALA A 100 12.60 -5.59 3.44
CA ALA A 100 13.43 -6.34 4.39
C ALA A 100 12.95 -7.77 4.62
N ARG A 101 11.67 -8.04 4.42
CA ARG A 101 11.05 -9.37 4.55
C ARG A 101 10.97 -10.14 3.23
N GLY A 102 11.48 -9.59 2.14
CA GLY A 102 11.43 -10.23 0.83
C GLY A 102 10.02 -10.32 0.23
N ILE A 103 9.12 -9.46 0.65
CA ILE A 103 7.75 -9.39 0.14
C ILE A 103 7.74 -8.58 -1.16
N LYS A 104 7.08 -9.12 -2.19
CA LYS A 104 6.94 -8.43 -3.48
C LYS A 104 6.30 -7.06 -3.31
N THR A 105 6.89 -6.05 -3.95
CA THR A 105 6.46 -4.66 -3.84
C THR A 105 6.27 -4.05 -5.22
N ILE A 106 5.09 -3.44 -5.44
CA ILE A 106 4.79 -2.59 -6.58
C ILE A 106 4.65 -1.16 -6.05
N LEU A 107 5.43 -0.24 -6.60
CA LEU A 107 5.42 1.17 -6.21
C LEU A 107 4.78 2.01 -7.31
N TYR A 108 3.68 2.67 -6.99
CA TYR A 108 3.02 3.64 -7.86
C TYR A 108 3.46 5.05 -7.49
N VAL A 109 4.00 5.78 -8.46
CA VAL A 109 4.57 7.12 -8.27
C VAL A 109 3.88 8.13 -9.20
N PRO A 110 2.71 8.66 -8.79
CA PRO A 110 1.85 9.48 -9.66
C PRO A 110 2.51 10.77 -10.13
N HIS A 111 3.49 11.28 -9.40
CA HIS A 111 4.20 12.51 -9.72
C HIS A 111 5.57 12.30 -10.37
N GLY A 112 5.90 11.07 -10.70
CA GLY A 112 7.13 10.69 -11.36
C GLY A 112 8.22 10.17 -10.42
N VAL A 113 9.00 9.22 -10.91
CA VAL A 113 10.05 8.54 -10.14
C VAL A 113 11.12 9.50 -9.62
N GLU A 114 11.35 10.62 -10.31
CA GLU A 114 12.31 11.65 -9.92
C GLU A 114 11.94 12.37 -8.62
N THR A 115 10.67 12.30 -8.20
CA THR A 115 10.19 12.88 -6.94
C THR A 115 10.32 11.95 -5.73
N VAL A 116 10.70 10.69 -5.96
CA VAL A 116 10.70 9.62 -4.97
C VAL A 116 12.12 9.26 -4.56
N SER A 117 12.29 8.90 -3.29
CA SER A 117 13.58 8.42 -2.79
C SER A 117 14.06 7.19 -3.58
N CYS A 118 15.34 7.21 -3.97
CA CYS A 118 15.97 6.07 -4.65
C CYS A 118 15.95 4.80 -3.80
N MET A 119 15.89 4.92 -2.48
CA MET A 119 15.79 3.77 -1.57
C MET A 119 14.46 3.02 -1.75
N LEU A 120 13.41 3.71 -2.18
CA LEU A 120 12.09 3.11 -2.41
C LEU A 120 11.97 2.57 -3.82
N HIS A 121 12.15 3.42 -4.84
CA HIS A 121 11.98 2.98 -6.23
C HIS A 121 13.07 1.99 -6.68
N GLY A 122 14.27 2.11 -6.14
CA GLY A 122 15.38 1.21 -6.49
C GLY A 122 15.21 -0.20 -5.92
N TRP A 123 14.47 -0.36 -4.84
CA TRP A 123 14.20 -1.67 -4.24
C TRP A 123 12.90 -2.31 -4.72
N ALA A 124 11.95 -1.54 -5.21
CA ALA A 124 10.66 -2.06 -5.66
C ALA A 124 10.84 -3.07 -6.81
N ASP A 125 10.05 -4.13 -6.79
CA ASP A 125 10.05 -5.13 -7.87
C ASP A 125 9.50 -4.55 -9.17
N GLU A 126 8.53 -3.63 -9.06
CA GLU A 126 7.98 -2.89 -10.18
C GLU A 126 7.67 -1.46 -9.77
N VAL A 127 7.93 -0.52 -10.67
CA VAL A 127 7.60 0.91 -10.51
C VAL A 127 6.62 1.32 -11.61
N LEU A 128 5.46 1.79 -11.19
CA LEU A 128 4.46 2.40 -12.07
C LEU A 128 4.70 3.92 -12.08
N ASP A 129 5.45 4.37 -13.08
CA ASP A 129 5.96 5.74 -13.16
C ASP A 129 5.05 6.62 -14.02
N GLY A 130 4.43 7.59 -13.39
CA GLY A 130 3.56 8.56 -14.03
C GLY A 130 2.15 8.59 -13.46
N ASP A 131 1.27 9.37 -14.08
CA ASP A 131 -0.09 9.55 -13.59
C ASP A 131 -0.96 8.28 -13.73
N PHE A 132 -2.13 8.34 -13.13
CA PHE A 132 -3.08 7.23 -13.10
C PHE A 132 -3.43 6.72 -14.51
N ASN A 133 -3.70 7.63 -15.44
CA ASN A 133 -4.11 7.24 -16.79
C ASN A 133 -2.98 6.50 -17.52
N LYS A 134 -1.73 6.93 -17.34
CA LYS A 134 -0.57 6.24 -17.90
C LYS A 134 -0.38 4.84 -17.32
N CYS A 135 -0.57 4.69 -16.02
CA CYS A 135 -0.27 3.43 -15.32
C CYS A 135 -1.41 2.42 -15.33
N PHE A 136 -2.67 2.87 -15.39
CA PHE A 136 -3.85 2.02 -15.18
C PHE A 136 -4.81 1.94 -16.37
N SER A 137 -4.71 2.81 -17.37
CA SER A 137 -5.67 2.87 -18.48
C SER A 137 -5.57 1.71 -19.47
N PHE A 138 -4.51 0.93 -19.41
CA PHE A 138 -4.34 -0.27 -20.23
C PHE A 138 -4.32 -1.50 -19.32
N GLU A 139 -4.86 -2.63 -19.81
CA GLU A 139 -4.73 -3.93 -19.17
C GLU A 139 -3.26 -4.41 -19.21
N LYS A 140 -2.39 -3.58 -18.66
CA LYS A 140 -0.99 -3.90 -18.54
C LYS A 140 -0.84 -4.90 -17.39
N GLU A 141 -0.38 -6.11 -17.71
CA GLU A 141 0.02 -7.04 -16.66
C GLU A 141 1.22 -6.46 -15.93
N TRP A 142 1.07 -6.25 -14.65
CA TRP A 142 2.18 -5.89 -13.77
C TRP A 142 2.90 -7.17 -13.35
N LYS A 143 4.17 -7.14 -13.53
CA LYS A 143 5.01 -8.32 -13.22
C LYS A 143 5.16 -8.55 -11.73
#